data_352b3e22093abc71885f9328d0f9b226
#
_entry.id   352b3e22093abc71885f9328d0f9b226
#
_cell.length_a   1.000
_cell.length_b   1.000
_cell.length_c   1.000
_cell.angle_alpha   90.00
_cell.angle_beta   90.00
_cell.angle_gamma   90.00
#
_symmetry.space_group_name_H-M   'P 1'
#
loop_
_entity.id
_entity.type
_entity.pdbx_description
1 polymer ?
#
loop_
_entity_poly.entity_id
_entity_poly.type
_entity_poly.pdbx_seq_one_letter_code
_entity_poly.pdbx_strand_id
1 'polypeptide(L)'
;KIIPMDINKIKKSGKTGLADALVEIEKKPFDKKSLSLLTQAYKSRNGNILGITGPPGVGKSSLIKNLIKYYRNKKKTIAVIAVDPSSKKTKGALLGDRIRLETDPNDKDIFIRSMAARDKLGGLASITLSSAFLLNALFDLTIIETVGVGQSETDISNIADTVLFCVQPGSGDSLQFMKAGIVEIPDIIAITKSDLGEIAINTYNDIVSSIKIGNYSKEHDIPIILISSKEDKNVENLAKEIEKQQNNHSNFRNKKKETRSIFWLEESIKEQFGISGMKKLKKIKINKDSPFLQFLKIIK
;
A
#
# COMPACT_ATOMS: atom_id res chain seq x y z
N LYS A 1 14.09 -30.56 -9.88
CA LYS A 1 13.59 -29.79 -11.07
C LYS A 1 13.16 -28.42 -10.60
N ILE A 2 13.88 -27.39 -11.01
CA ILE A 2 13.59 -26.01 -10.67
C ILE A 2 12.41 -25.58 -11.53
N ILE A 3 11.23 -25.45 -10.91
CA ILE A 3 10.04 -24.96 -11.60
C ILE A 3 10.27 -23.48 -11.90
N PRO A 4 10.27 -23.03 -13.16
CA PRO A 4 10.35 -21.61 -13.46
C PRO A 4 9.13 -20.93 -12.83
N MET A 5 9.35 -19.89 -12.04
CA MET A 5 8.28 -19.07 -11.49
C MET A 5 7.61 -18.35 -12.66
N ASP A 6 6.37 -18.75 -12.94
CA ASP A 6 5.54 -18.23 -14.02
C ASP A 6 4.22 -17.73 -13.41
N ILE A 7 3.81 -16.52 -13.76
CA ILE A 7 2.61 -15.89 -13.19
C ILE A 7 1.34 -16.72 -13.47
N ASN A 8 1.26 -17.40 -14.61
CA ASN A 8 0.12 -18.25 -14.95
C ASN A 8 0.08 -19.52 -14.10
N LYS A 9 1.25 -20.08 -13.74
CA LYS A 9 1.34 -21.21 -12.82
C LYS A 9 0.94 -20.80 -11.41
N ILE A 10 1.35 -19.61 -10.96
CA ILE A 10 0.94 -19.08 -9.65
C ILE A 10 -0.58 -18.92 -9.59
N LYS A 11 -1.20 -18.35 -10.64
CA LYS A 11 -2.68 -18.26 -10.73
C LYS A 11 -3.36 -19.62 -10.58
N LYS A 12 -2.83 -20.66 -11.22
CA LYS A 12 -3.38 -22.03 -11.14
C LYS A 12 -3.16 -22.70 -9.79
N SER A 13 -2.04 -22.42 -9.13
CA SER A 13 -1.69 -22.99 -7.82
C SER A 13 -2.39 -22.30 -6.63
N GLY A 14 -3.11 -21.23 -6.87
CA GLY A 14 -3.87 -20.50 -5.86
C GLY A 14 -3.00 -19.90 -4.75
N LYS A 15 -3.57 -19.82 -3.52
CA LYS A 15 -2.92 -19.17 -2.37
C LYS A 15 -1.58 -19.78 -2.00
N THR A 16 -1.42 -21.08 -2.07
CA THR A 16 -0.17 -21.78 -1.71
C THR A 16 0.95 -21.41 -2.67
N GLY A 17 0.73 -21.52 -3.97
CA GLY A 17 1.76 -21.14 -4.95
C GLY A 17 2.12 -19.66 -4.90
N LEU A 18 1.15 -18.80 -4.58
CA LEU A 18 1.40 -17.38 -4.36
C LEU A 18 2.25 -17.13 -3.10
N ALA A 19 1.93 -17.81 -1.99
CA ALA A 19 2.71 -17.71 -0.76
C ALA A 19 4.16 -18.16 -0.97
N ASP A 20 4.38 -19.27 -1.68
CA ASP A 20 5.72 -19.77 -2.02
C ASP A 20 6.49 -18.79 -2.90
N ALA A 21 5.84 -18.19 -3.89
CA ALA A 21 6.45 -17.17 -4.75
C ALA A 21 6.87 -15.93 -3.96
N LEU A 22 6.05 -15.46 -3.03
CA LEU A 22 6.37 -14.33 -2.17
C LEU A 22 7.53 -14.66 -1.21
N VAL A 23 7.57 -15.87 -0.65
CA VAL A 23 8.70 -16.33 0.19
C VAL A 23 10.00 -16.37 -0.62
N GLU A 24 9.97 -16.80 -1.87
CA GLU A 24 11.17 -16.82 -2.73
C GLU A 24 11.65 -15.40 -3.04
N ILE A 25 10.73 -14.47 -3.37
CA ILE A 25 11.06 -13.05 -3.56
C ILE A 25 11.67 -12.46 -2.28
N GLU A 26 11.15 -12.80 -1.10
CA GLU A 26 11.68 -12.32 0.18
C GLU A 26 13.09 -12.86 0.48
N LYS A 27 13.35 -14.11 0.14
CA LYS A 27 14.66 -14.74 0.35
C LYS A 27 15.71 -14.28 -0.65
N LYS A 28 15.30 -14.09 -1.91
CA LYS A 28 16.20 -13.78 -3.02
C LYS A 28 15.60 -12.70 -3.93
N PRO A 29 15.48 -11.44 -3.44
CA PRO A 29 14.74 -10.40 -4.13
C PRO A 29 15.36 -10.01 -5.48
N PHE A 30 16.68 -10.13 -5.62
CA PHE A 30 17.43 -9.67 -6.80
C PHE A 30 17.97 -10.79 -7.66
N ASP A 31 17.56 -12.03 -7.44
CA ASP A 31 17.96 -13.12 -8.31
C ASP A 31 17.20 -13.10 -9.65
N LYS A 32 17.76 -13.81 -10.66
CA LYS A 32 17.16 -13.83 -12.01
C LYS A 32 15.73 -14.36 -12.04
N LYS A 33 15.37 -15.28 -11.14
CA LYS A 33 14.03 -15.88 -11.11
C LYS A 33 13.00 -14.90 -10.54
N SER A 34 13.32 -14.28 -9.41
CA SER A 34 12.47 -13.25 -8.79
C SER A 34 12.25 -12.08 -9.75
N LEU A 35 13.33 -11.56 -10.35
CA LEU A 35 13.24 -10.46 -11.31
C LEU A 35 12.49 -10.83 -12.61
N SER A 36 12.62 -12.09 -13.08
CA SER A 36 11.83 -12.59 -14.22
C SER A 36 10.34 -12.62 -13.91
N LEU A 37 9.95 -13.16 -12.75
CA LEU A 37 8.56 -13.20 -12.30
C LEU A 37 7.98 -11.78 -12.15
N LEU A 38 8.72 -10.88 -11.50
CA LEU A 38 8.30 -9.49 -11.33
C LEU A 38 8.19 -8.75 -12.67
N THR A 39 9.04 -9.08 -13.65
CA THR A 39 8.92 -8.56 -15.02
C THR A 39 7.63 -9.04 -15.69
N GLN A 40 7.23 -10.30 -15.51
CA GLN A 40 5.96 -10.82 -16.01
C GLN A 40 4.78 -10.12 -15.33
N ALA A 41 4.83 -9.95 -13.99
CA ALA A 41 3.82 -9.23 -13.23
C ALA A 41 3.64 -7.79 -13.72
N TYR A 42 4.75 -7.08 -13.98
CA TYR A 42 4.73 -5.71 -14.50
C TYR A 42 4.03 -5.59 -15.87
N LYS A 43 4.18 -6.59 -16.72
CA LYS A 43 3.54 -6.65 -18.06
C LYS A 43 2.09 -7.12 -18.03
N SER A 44 1.66 -7.75 -16.94
CA SER A 44 0.29 -8.23 -16.77
C SER A 44 -0.69 -7.08 -16.55
N ARG A 45 -2.00 -7.36 -16.76
CA ARG A 45 -3.05 -6.41 -16.39
C ARG A 45 -2.98 -6.18 -14.88
N ASN A 46 -2.92 -4.92 -14.47
CA ASN A 46 -2.81 -4.54 -13.08
C ASN A 46 -4.20 -4.17 -12.53
N GLY A 47 -4.47 -4.59 -11.29
CA GLY A 47 -5.54 -4.07 -10.45
C GLY A 47 -5.22 -2.64 -9.96
N ASN A 48 -5.88 -2.23 -8.89
CA ASN A 48 -5.60 -0.98 -8.21
C ASN A 48 -4.84 -1.24 -6.90
N ILE A 49 -4.01 -0.29 -6.47
CA ILE A 49 -3.35 -0.33 -5.18
C ILE A 49 -3.95 0.78 -4.30
N LEU A 50 -4.54 0.37 -3.17
CA LEU A 50 -5.02 1.26 -2.12
C LEU A 50 -4.03 1.26 -0.97
N GLY A 51 -3.40 2.40 -0.69
CA GLY A 51 -2.60 2.59 0.51
C GLY A 51 -3.48 3.08 1.66
N ILE A 52 -3.39 2.43 2.81
CA ILE A 52 -4.09 2.86 4.04
C ILE A 52 -3.04 3.17 5.09
N THR A 53 -3.02 4.41 5.54
CA THR A 53 -2.09 4.89 6.55
C THR A 53 -2.80 5.69 7.64
N GLY A 54 -2.09 6.04 8.68
CA GLY A 54 -2.60 6.77 9.84
C GLY A 54 -2.09 6.17 11.15
N PRO A 55 -2.23 6.87 12.29
CA PRO A 55 -1.68 6.46 13.58
C PRO A 55 -2.05 5.05 14.01
N PRO A 56 -1.24 4.42 14.89
CA PRO A 56 -1.61 3.16 15.52
C PRO A 56 -2.93 3.30 16.31
N GLY A 57 -3.76 2.25 16.33
CA GLY A 57 -5.02 2.24 17.07
C GLY A 57 -6.16 3.06 16.45
N VAL A 58 -5.95 3.73 15.33
CA VAL A 58 -6.99 4.52 14.64
C VAL A 58 -8.13 3.66 14.05
N GLY A 59 -7.95 2.35 13.91
CA GLY A 59 -8.98 1.44 13.39
C GLY A 59 -8.80 1.02 11.93
N LYS A 60 -7.58 1.14 11.37
CA LYS A 60 -7.27 0.73 9.98
C LYS A 60 -7.66 -0.72 9.69
N SER A 61 -7.25 -1.66 10.52
CA SER A 61 -7.54 -3.09 10.30
C SER A 61 -9.04 -3.40 10.34
N SER A 62 -9.81 -2.73 11.22
CA SER A 62 -11.28 -2.86 11.25
C SER A 62 -11.92 -2.30 9.97
N LEU A 63 -11.42 -1.17 9.48
CA LEU A 63 -11.86 -0.59 8.21
C LEU A 63 -11.53 -1.52 7.03
N ILE A 64 -10.33 -2.08 7.00
CA ILE A 64 -9.92 -3.03 5.95
C ILE A 64 -10.87 -4.24 5.92
N LYS A 65 -11.27 -4.78 7.07
CA LYS A 65 -12.25 -5.87 7.15
C LYS A 65 -13.57 -5.49 6.47
N ASN A 66 -14.09 -4.29 6.74
CA ASN A 66 -15.34 -3.83 6.12
C ASN A 66 -15.17 -3.56 4.62
N LEU A 67 -14.04 -2.99 4.18
CA LEU A 67 -13.74 -2.81 2.76
C LEU A 67 -13.62 -4.15 2.03
N ILE A 68 -12.97 -5.16 2.64
CA ILE A 68 -12.92 -6.53 2.08
C ILE A 68 -14.33 -7.04 1.86
N LYS A 69 -15.21 -6.96 2.88
CA LYS A 69 -16.60 -7.39 2.78
C LYS A 69 -17.34 -6.68 1.62
N TYR A 70 -17.21 -5.37 1.52
CA TYR A 70 -17.82 -4.58 0.45
C TYR A 70 -17.37 -5.02 -0.93
N TYR A 71 -16.05 -5.12 -1.16
CA TYR A 71 -15.51 -5.50 -2.47
C TYR A 71 -15.76 -6.98 -2.81
N ARG A 72 -15.79 -7.88 -1.81
CA ARG A 72 -16.17 -9.29 -2.03
C ARG A 72 -17.64 -9.42 -2.44
N ASN A 73 -18.54 -8.62 -1.90
CA ASN A 73 -19.92 -8.57 -2.37
C ASN A 73 -20.04 -8.14 -3.85
N LYS A 74 -19.06 -7.37 -4.34
CA LYS A 74 -18.92 -7.01 -5.77
C LYS A 74 -18.10 -8.05 -6.57
N LYS A 75 -17.83 -9.22 -6.01
CA LYS A 75 -17.03 -10.31 -6.62
C LYS A 75 -15.62 -9.90 -7.03
N LYS A 76 -15.03 -8.89 -6.38
CA LYS A 76 -13.64 -8.47 -6.60
C LYS A 76 -12.68 -9.38 -5.84
N THR A 77 -11.55 -9.69 -6.46
CA THR A 77 -10.43 -10.38 -5.80
C THR A 77 -9.56 -9.38 -5.05
N ILE A 78 -9.15 -9.70 -3.81
CA ILE A 78 -8.49 -8.76 -2.91
C ILE A 78 -7.22 -9.37 -2.33
N ALA A 79 -6.12 -8.63 -2.40
CA ALA A 79 -4.92 -8.91 -1.64
C ALA A 79 -4.69 -7.82 -0.58
N VAL A 80 -4.19 -8.21 0.59
CA VAL A 80 -3.79 -7.29 1.67
C VAL A 80 -2.35 -7.56 2.07
N ILE A 81 -1.55 -6.51 2.08
CA ILE A 81 -0.23 -6.48 2.72
C ILE A 81 -0.37 -5.64 3.98
N ALA A 82 -0.26 -6.27 5.14
CA ALA A 82 -0.15 -5.59 6.42
C ALA A 82 1.34 -5.43 6.76
N VAL A 83 1.84 -4.19 6.76
CA VAL A 83 3.23 -3.90 7.11
C VAL A 83 3.32 -3.66 8.60
N ASP A 84 3.95 -4.59 9.32
CA ASP A 84 4.12 -4.53 10.76
C ASP A 84 5.48 -3.97 11.16
N PRO A 85 5.58 -3.31 12.33
CA PRO A 85 6.88 -3.01 12.91
C PRO A 85 7.67 -4.31 13.08
N SER A 86 8.94 -4.29 12.70
CA SER A 86 9.81 -5.44 12.88
C SER A 86 9.98 -5.77 14.35
N SER A 87 9.77 -7.03 14.74
CA SER A 87 10.19 -7.49 16.06
C SER A 87 11.71 -7.39 16.18
N LYS A 88 12.20 -6.64 17.17
CA LYS A 88 13.65 -6.53 17.47
C LYS A 88 14.33 -7.90 17.71
N LYS A 89 13.57 -8.90 18.18
CA LYS A 89 14.10 -10.25 18.51
C LYS A 89 14.07 -11.22 17.32
N THR A 90 12.98 -11.23 16.53
CA THR A 90 12.79 -12.25 15.49
C THR A 90 12.99 -11.72 14.07
N LYS A 91 13.11 -10.41 13.89
CA LYS A 91 13.13 -9.72 12.57
C LYS A 91 11.95 -10.07 11.65
N GLY A 92 10.94 -10.74 12.18
CA GLY A 92 9.70 -11.12 11.49
C GLY A 92 8.54 -10.20 11.83
N ALA A 93 7.49 -10.23 11.02
CA ALA A 93 6.24 -9.58 11.32
C ALA A 93 5.60 -10.18 12.58
N LEU A 94 5.09 -9.34 13.46
CA LEU A 94 4.29 -9.81 14.59
C LEU A 94 3.03 -10.48 14.04
N LEU A 95 2.80 -11.76 14.35
CA LEU A 95 1.68 -12.58 13.86
C LEU A 95 0.28 -12.03 14.18
N GLY A 96 0.19 -10.92 14.91
CA GLY A 96 -1.07 -10.36 15.42
C GLY A 96 -2.07 -9.89 14.36
N ASP A 97 -1.62 -9.48 13.17
CA ASP A 97 -2.52 -8.86 12.18
C ASP A 97 -3.34 -9.86 11.35
N ARG A 98 -2.88 -11.10 11.17
CA ARG A 98 -3.71 -12.15 10.55
C ARG A 98 -4.96 -12.47 11.36
N ILE A 99 -4.86 -12.42 12.70
CA ILE A 99 -5.98 -12.66 13.63
C ILE A 99 -6.96 -11.49 13.61
N ARG A 100 -6.48 -10.26 13.36
CA ARG A 100 -7.32 -9.05 13.34
C ARG A 100 -8.23 -8.95 12.11
N LEU A 101 -7.81 -9.51 10.98
CA LEU A 101 -8.55 -9.40 9.71
C LEU A 101 -9.58 -10.51 9.49
N GLU A 102 -9.83 -11.41 10.46
CA GLU A 102 -10.85 -12.48 10.47
C GLU A 102 -11.61 -12.62 9.14
N THR A 103 -10.97 -13.15 8.13
CA THR A 103 -11.59 -13.44 6.83
C THR A 103 -11.80 -14.94 6.71
N ASP A 104 -12.76 -15.37 5.89
CA ASP A 104 -12.97 -16.80 5.62
C ASP A 104 -11.69 -17.38 4.98
N PRO A 105 -11.02 -18.34 5.63
CA PRO A 105 -9.81 -18.96 5.09
C PRO A 105 -10.05 -19.68 3.76
N ASN A 106 -11.30 -20.12 3.52
CA ASN A 106 -11.73 -20.84 2.33
C ASN A 106 -12.03 -19.91 1.14
N ASP A 107 -12.22 -18.61 1.36
CA ASP A 107 -12.41 -17.66 0.26
C ASP A 107 -11.13 -17.54 -0.57
N LYS A 108 -11.11 -18.19 -1.72
CA LYS A 108 -9.95 -18.25 -2.64
C LYS A 108 -9.58 -16.87 -3.22
N ASP A 109 -10.50 -15.93 -3.18
CA ASP A 109 -10.35 -14.60 -3.76
C ASP A 109 -9.84 -13.54 -2.77
N ILE A 110 -9.49 -13.96 -1.55
CA ILE A 110 -8.84 -13.11 -0.56
C ILE A 110 -7.46 -13.68 -0.24
N PHE A 111 -6.43 -12.84 -0.30
CA PHE A 111 -5.08 -13.18 0.11
C PHE A 111 -4.54 -12.13 1.10
N ILE A 112 -4.09 -12.56 2.28
CA ILE A 112 -3.58 -11.67 3.32
C ILE A 112 -2.15 -12.10 3.68
N ARG A 113 -1.24 -11.13 3.73
CA ARG A 113 0.14 -11.35 4.14
C ARG A 113 0.61 -10.23 5.04
N SER A 114 1.12 -10.60 6.22
CA SER A 114 1.89 -9.69 7.08
C SER A 114 3.33 -9.67 6.61
N MET A 115 3.91 -8.47 6.53
CA MET A 115 5.31 -8.25 6.17
C MET A 115 5.97 -7.37 7.22
N ALA A 116 7.21 -7.69 7.58
CA ALA A 116 7.98 -6.87 8.51
C ALA A 116 8.50 -5.61 7.80
N ALA A 117 8.44 -4.46 8.45
CA ALA A 117 9.02 -3.21 7.94
C ALA A 117 10.54 -3.29 7.76
N ARG A 118 11.21 -4.36 8.25
CA ARG A 118 12.65 -4.59 8.26
C ARG A 118 13.44 -3.30 8.53
N ASP A 119 14.63 -3.32 8.99
CA ASP A 119 15.56 -2.28 9.48
C ASP A 119 15.50 -0.84 8.89
N LYS A 120 14.50 -0.52 8.06
CA LYS A 120 14.18 0.85 7.65
C LYS A 120 13.33 1.50 8.74
N LEU A 121 13.90 2.46 9.43
CA LEU A 121 13.21 3.34 10.36
C LEU A 121 11.98 3.98 9.67
N GLY A 122 10.85 3.26 9.70
CA GLY A 122 9.55 3.74 9.23
C GLY A 122 9.26 3.66 7.73
N GLY A 123 10.22 3.28 6.86
CA GLY A 123 10.01 3.20 5.41
C GLY A 123 9.52 1.83 4.91
N LEU A 124 8.97 1.81 3.68
CA LEU A 124 8.58 0.56 3.02
C LEU A 124 9.80 -0.11 2.38
N ALA A 125 10.07 -1.36 2.72
CA ALA A 125 11.18 -2.12 2.16
C ALA A 125 10.94 -2.44 0.67
N SER A 126 12.02 -2.54 -0.14
CA SER A 126 11.95 -2.92 -1.57
C SER A 126 11.19 -4.25 -1.79
N ILE A 127 11.22 -5.11 -0.79
CA ILE A 127 10.53 -6.40 -0.78
C ILE A 127 9.00 -6.25 -0.69
N THR A 128 8.52 -5.26 0.07
CA THR A 128 7.08 -4.91 0.13
C THR A 128 6.60 -4.39 -1.21
N LEU A 129 7.42 -3.56 -1.88
CA LEU A 129 7.17 -3.07 -3.23
C LEU A 129 7.12 -4.21 -4.24
N SER A 130 8.09 -5.12 -4.20
CA SER A 130 8.13 -6.31 -5.06
C SER A 130 6.88 -7.18 -4.90
N SER A 131 6.46 -7.38 -3.65
CA SER A 131 5.24 -8.11 -3.33
C SER A 131 3.99 -7.39 -3.84
N ALA A 132 3.93 -6.06 -3.71
CA ALA A 132 2.84 -5.26 -4.23
C ALA A 132 2.72 -5.36 -5.76
N PHE A 133 3.83 -5.35 -6.50
CA PHE A 133 3.81 -5.58 -7.96
C PHE A 133 3.24 -6.94 -8.33
N LEU A 134 3.63 -8.01 -7.62
CA LEU A 134 3.11 -9.35 -7.90
C LEU A 134 1.62 -9.46 -7.58
N LEU A 135 1.20 -8.97 -6.41
CA LEU A 135 -0.21 -9.02 -6.00
C LEU A 135 -1.10 -8.17 -6.89
N ASN A 136 -0.65 -6.97 -7.27
CA ASN A 136 -1.40 -6.09 -8.17
C ASN A 136 -1.61 -6.68 -9.57
N ALA A 137 -0.74 -7.60 -10.01
CA ALA A 137 -0.91 -8.32 -11.27
C ALA A 137 -1.92 -9.48 -11.17
N LEU A 138 -2.24 -9.93 -9.96
CA LEU A 138 -3.06 -11.12 -9.70
C LEU A 138 -4.44 -10.81 -9.16
N PHE A 139 -4.63 -9.65 -8.50
CA PHE A 139 -5.86 -9.25 -7.81
C PHE A 139 -6.43 -7.95 -8.39
N ASP A 140 -7.74 -7.77 -8.27
CA ASP A 140 -8.43 -6.53 -8.69
C ASP A 140 -8.08 -5.36 -7.77
N LEU A 141 -7.88 -5.62 -6.48
CA LEU A 141 -7.50 -4.65 -5.48
C LEU A 141 -6.40 -5.19 -4.58
N THR A 142 -5.31 -4.44 -4.45
CA THR A 142 -4.26 -4.69 -3.47
C THR A 142 -4.29 -3.59 -2.43
N ILE A 143 -4.56 -3.93 -1.17
CA ILE A 143 -4.53 -3.01 -0.04
C ILE A 143 -3.17 -3.12 0.65
N ILE A 144 -2.52 -1.98 0.91
CA ILE A 144 -1.27 -1.92 1.69
C ILE A 144 -1.57 -1.12 2.94
N GLU A 145 -1.55 -1.78 4.10
CA GLU A 145 -1.66 -1.14 5.41
C GLU A 145 -0.26 -0.82 5.94
N THR A 146 -0.03 0.43 6.32
CA THR A 146 1.23 0.85 6.94
C THR A 146 1.09 1.03 8.44
N VAL A 147 2.23 1.05 9.14
CA VAL A 147 2.28 1.21 10.60
C VAL A 147 1.80 2.59 11.05
N GLY A 148 1.85 3.59 10.15
CA GLY A 148 1.45 4.96 10.47
C GLY A 148 2.46 5.69 11.37
N VAL A 149 3.76 5.49 11.14
CA VAL A 149 4.83 6.18 11.84
C VAL A 149 5.86 6.73 10.84
N GLY A 150 5.83 8.02 10.61
CA GLY A 150 6.88 8.74 9.90
C GLY A 150 7.02 8.39 8.41
N GLN A 151 8.18 7.90 7.99
CA GLN A 151 8.56 7.72 6.57
C GLN A 151 7.61 6.81 5.78
N SER A 152 6.96 5.84 6.42
CA SER A 152 6.02 4.92 5.74
C SER A 152 4.78 5.63 5.18
N GLU A 153 4.41 6.78 5.75
CA GLU A 153 3.30 7.60 5.29
C GLU A 153 3.62 8.32 3.99
N THR A 154 4.88 8.73 3.81
CA THR A 154 5.35 9.34 2.57
C THR A 154 5.60 8.28 1.49
N ASP A 155 6.21 7.15 1.87
CA ASP A 155 6.54 6.08 0.92
C ASP A 155 5.28 5.46 0.28
N ILE A 156 4.16 5.40 1.02
CA ILE A 156 2.91 4.83 0.50
C ILE A 156 2.38 5.61 -0.71
N SER A 157 2.59 6.93 -0.78
CA SER A 157 2.17 7.77 -1.90
C SER A 157 2.91 7.44 -3.20
N ASN A 158 4.14 6.93 -3.09
CA ASN A 158 4.94 6.49 -4.23
C ASN A 158 4.50 5.11 -4.77
N ILE A 159 3.70 4.36 -3.99
CA ILE A 159 3.31 2.99 -4.30
C ILE A 159 1.84 2.91 -4.69
N ALA A 160 0.97 3.53 -3.92
CA ALA A 160 -0.47 3.44 -4.06
C ALA A 160 -1.00 4.26 -5.23
N ASP A 161 -2.06 3.78 -5.86
CA ASP A 161 -2.84 4.54 -6.82
C ASP A 161 -3.74 5.55 -6.11
N THR A 162 -4.22 5.18 -4.92
CA THR A 162 -5.03 6.03 -4.03
C THR A 162 -4.54 5.85 -2.60
N VAL A 163 -4.35 6.94 -1.88
CA VAL A 163 -3.94 6.96 -0.47
C VAL A 163 -5.11 7.39 0.41
N LEU A 164 -5.49 6.52 1.33
CA LEU A 164 -6.47 6.76 2.38
C LEU A 164 -5.76 7.02 3.71
N PHE A 165 -5.92 8.23 4.23
CA PHE A 165 -5.39 8.60 5.54
C PHE A 165 -6.48 8.47 6.60
N CYS A 166 -6.22 7.65 7.63
CA CYS A 166 -7.15 7.42 8.73
C CYS A 166 -6.81 8.29 9.94
N VAL A 167 -7.81 8.97 10.47
CA VAL A 167 -7.72 9.83 11.66
C VAL A 167 -8.74 9.34 12.68
N GLN A 168 -8.39 9.32 13.96
CA GLN A 168 -9.37 9.07 15.02
C GLN A 168 -9.79 10.38 15.70
N PRO A 169 -11.05 10.50 16.14
CA PRO A 169 -11.54 11.66 16.87
C PRO A 169 -10.80 11.87 18.19
N GLY A 170 -10.57 13.15 18.54
CA GLY A 170 -10.00 13.56 19.83
C GLY A 170 -8.51 13.28 20.01
N SER A 171 -7.79 12.80 19.01
CA SER A 171 -6.34 12.66 19.09
C SER A 171 -5.64 13.94 18.66
N GLY A 172 -4.84 14.51 19.56
CA GLY A 172 -3.98 15.67 19.25
C GLY A 172 -2.97 15.41 18.13
N ASP A 173 -2.66 14.15 17.87
CA ASP A 173 -1.78 13.70 16.80
C ASP A 173 -2.32 14.09 15.41
N SER A 174 -3.65 14.09 15.21
CA SER A 174 -4.28 14.47 13.94
C SER A 174 -3.89 15.87 13.48
N LEU A 175 -3.86 16.82 14.40
CA LEU A 175 -3.45 18.20 14.12
C LEU A 175 -1.93 18.34 13.93
N GLN A 176 -1.14 17.51 14.60
CA GLN A 176 0.31 17.48 14.42
C GLN A 176 0.70 16.93 13.05
N PHE A 177 0.03 15.87 12.59
CA PHE A 177 0.23 15.32 11.23
C PHE A 177 -0.08 16.35 10.15
N MET A 178 -1.12 17.16 10.36
CA MET A 178 -1.48 18.21 9.41
C MET A 178 -0.46 19.35 9.40
N LYS A 179 0.08 19.74 10.56
CA LYS A 179 1.15 20.74 10.66
C LYS A 179 2.47 20.27 10.05
N ALA A 180 2.72 18.96 10.00
CA ALA A 180 3.93 18.37 9.43
C ALA A 180 3.93 18.25 7.89
N GLY A 181 2.93 18.84 7.20
CA GLY A 181 2.85 18.78 5.72
C GLY A 181 2.33 17.45 5.15
N ILE A 182 1.88 16.54 6.00
CA ILE A 182 1.36 15.23 5.59
C ILE A 182 0.01 15.35 4.84
N VAL A 183 -0.63 16.52 4.90
CA VAL A 183 -1.89 16.82 4.18
C VAL A 183 -1.74 16.73 2.65
N GLU A 184 -0.53 16.84 2.13
CA GLU A 184 -0.28 16.73 0.67
C GLU A 184 -0.27 15.27 0.16
N ILE A 185 -0.30 14.30 1.07
CA ILE A 185 -0.15 12.87 0.74
C ILE A 185 -1.47 12.19 0.42
N PRO A 186 -2.58 12.36 1.22
CA PRO A 186 -3.79 11.59 1.03
C PRO A 186 -4.66 12.10 -0.12
N ASP A 187 -5.21 11.16 -0.87
CA ASP A 187 -6.29 11.41 -1.83
C ASP A 187 -7.66 11.45 -1.13
N ILE A 188 -7.78 10.79 0.04
CA ILE A 188 -9.00 10.72 0.85
C ILE A 188 -8.62 10.71 2.33
N ILE A 189 -9.38 11.42 3.17
CA ILE A 189 -9.26 11.36 4.63
C ILE A 189 -10.49 10.67 5.22
N ALA A 190 -10.28 9.61 6.03
CA ALA A 190 -11.33 8.94 6.78
C ALA A 190 -11.22 9.25 8.27
N ILE A 191 -12.22 9.89 8.83
CA ILE A 191 -12.36 10.05 10.28
C ILE A 191 -13.09 8.82 10.79
N THR A 192 -12.33 7.94 11.44
CA THR A 192 -12.83 6.69 11.98
C THR A 192 -13.59 6.91 13.28
N LYS A 193 -14.24 5.84 13.79
CA LYS A 193 -14.96 5.89 15.08
C LYS A 193 -15.97 7.05 15.17
N SER A 194 -16.69 7.32 14.06
CA SER A 194 -17.71 8.39 14.03
C SER A 194 -18.87 8.14 14.99
N ASP A 195 -18.98 6.94 15.55
CA ASP A 195 -19.86 6.58 16.66
C ASP A 195 -19.55 7.34 17.98
N LEU A 196 -18.40 8.02 18.06
CA LEU A 196 -18.08 8.95 19.16
C LEU A 196 -18.81 10.31 19.07
N GLY A 197 -19.70 10.52 18.10
CA GLY A 197 -20.61 11.66 18.02
C GLY A 197 -19.89 13.01 17.86
N GLU A 198 -20.13 13.95 18.78
CA GLU A 198 -19.62 15.33 18.69
C GLU A 198 -18.10 15.41 18.55
N ILE A 199 -17.35 14.51 19.21
CA ILE A 199 -15.89 14.50 19.11
C ILE A 199 -15.45 14.25 17.67
N ALA A 200 -16.17 13.40 16.93
CA ALA A 200 -15.87 13.14 15.52
C ALA A 200 -16.23 14.34 14.63
N ILE A 201 -17.33 15.05 14.94
CA ILE A 201 -17.74 16.27 14.22
C ILE A 201 -16.72 17.39 14.45
N ASN A 202 -16.26 17.57 15.67
CA ASN A 202 -15.24 18.57 16.00
C ASN A 202 -13.95 18.29 15.24
N THR A 203 -13.50 17.02 15.23
CA THR A 203 -12.31 16.61 14.46
C THR A 203 -12.48 16.89 12.95
N TYR A 204 -13.68 16.66 12.41
CA TYR A 204 -13.98 17.00 11.01
C TYR A 204 -13.82 18.50 10.74
N ASN A 205 -14.39 19.35 11.59
CA ASN A 205 -14.30 20.81 11.46
C ASN A 205 -12.85 21.31 11.58
N ASP A 206 -12.06 20.72 12.48
CA ASP A 206 -10.64 21.04 12.65
C ASP A 206 -9.82 20.70 11.40
N ILE A 207 -10.08 19.53 10.81
CA ILE A 207 -9.41 19.10 9.58
C ILE A 207 -9.77 20.01 8.41
N VAL A 208 -11.06 20.30 8.20
CA VAL A 208 -11.53 21.20 7.14
C VAL A 208 -10.90 22.59 7.28
N SER A 209 -10.86 23.12 8.51
CA SER A 209 -10.27 24.42 8.79
C SER A 209 -8.77 24.45 8.50
N SER A 210 -8.05 23.40 8.89
CA SER A 210 -6.61 23.30 8.67
C SER A 210 -6.24 23.18 7.17
N ILE A 211 -7.02 22.43 6.39
CA ILE A 211 -6.82 22.32 4.93
C ILE A 211 -7.02 23.68 4.26
N LYS A 212 -8.06 24.45 4.67
CA LYS A 212 -8.32 25.77 4.14
C LYS A 212 -7.19 26.77 4.47
N ILE A 213 -6.68 26.78 5.70
CA ILE A 213 -5.61 27.68 6.14
C ILE A 213 -4.30 27.37 5.41
N GLY A 214 -3.98 26.08 5.19
CA GLY A 214 -2.75 25.67 4.53
C GLY A 214 -2.71 25.92 3.02
N ASN A 215 -3.77 26.49 2.42
CA ASN A 215 -3.91 26.65 0.94
C ASN A 215 -3.77 25.33 0.15
N TYR A 216 -3.92 24.17 0.81
CA TYR A 216 -3.81 22.85 0.18
C TYR A 216 -4.98 22.55 -0.79
N SER A 217 -6.04 23.36 -0.75
CA SER A 217 -7.24 23.22 -1.59
C SER A 217 -7.10 23.77 -3.01
N LYS A 218 -5.94 24.32 -3.41
CA LYS A 218 -5.80 25.02 -4.70
C LYS A 218 -5.85 24.09 -5.93
N GLU A 219 -5.58 22.80 -5.78
CA GLU A 219 -5.57 21.88 -6.92
C GLU A 219 -6.62 20.76 -6.81
N HIS A 220 -6.95 20.26 -5.62
CA HIS A 220 -7.96 19.18 -5.44
C HIS A 220 -8.64 19.27 -4.08
N ASP A 221 -9.96 19.23 -4.07
CA ASP A 221 -10.75 19.04 -2.84
C ASP A 221 -10.53 17.60 -2.33
N ILE A 222 -9.83 17.47 -1.18
CA ILE A 222 -9.63 16.16 -0.55
C ILE A 222 -10.94 15.76 0.15
N PRO A 223 -11.61 14.67 -0.25
CA PRO A 223 -12.82 14.20 0.42
C PRO A 223 -12.51 13.77 1.86
N ILE A 224 -13.32 14.24 2.80
CA ILE A 224 -13.25 13.89 4.21
C ILE A 224 -14.51 13.15 4.58
N ILE A 225 -14.40 11.89 5.03
CA ILE A 225 -15.54 11.02 5.28
C ILE A 225 -15.50 10.52 6.72
N LEU A 226 -16.61 10.76 7.44
CA LEU A 226 -16.86 10.22 8.79
C LEU A 226 -17.34 8.78 8.66
N ILE A 227 -16.63 7.82 9.26
CA ILE A 227 -16.96 6.39 9.20
C ILE A 227 -16.99 5.74 10.60
N SER A 228 -17.85 4.76 10.78
CA SER A 228 -17.77 3.83 11.90
C SER A 228 -17.68 2.40 11.38
N SER A 229 -16.52 1.77 11.59
CA SER A 229 -16.33 0.36 11.26
C SER A 229 -17.13 -0.55 12.19
N LYS A 230 -17.45 -0.09 13.40
CA LYS A 230 -18.25 -0.83 14.38
C LYS A 230 -19.72 -0.92 13.97
N GLU A 231 -20.25 0.18 13.45
CA GLU A 231 -21.67 0.30 13.05
C GLU A 231 -21.88 0.08 11.54
N ASP A 232 -20.81 -0.23 10.79
CA ASP A 232 -20.80 -0.33 9.31
C ASP A 232 -21.31 0.96 8.62
N LYS A 233 -21.16 2.11 9.31
CA LYS A 233 -21.68 3.39 8.84
C LYS A 233 -20.72 4.08 7.88
N ASN A 234 -21.24 4.52 6.74
CA ASN A 234 -20.52 5.23 5.67
C ASN A 234 -19.35 4.46 5.02
N VAL A 235 -19.19 3.17 5.30
CA VAL A 235 -18.14 2.35 4.66
C VAL A 235 -18.38 2.23 3.16
N GLU A 236 -19.63 2.04 2.75
CA GLU A 236 -20.01 2.01 1.32
C GLU A 236 -19.71 3.34 0.61
N ASN A 237 -20.00 4.48 1.25
CA ASN A 237 -19.70 5.79 0.70
C ASN A 237 -18.20 6.01 0.52
N LEU A 238 -17.40 5.58 1.51
CA LEU A 238 -15.96 5.61 1.40
C LEU A 238 -15.45 4.74 0.25
N ALA A 239 -15.99 3.52 0.12
CA ALA A 239 -15.59 2.61 -0.96
C ALA A 239 -15.94 3.18 -2.35
N LYS A 240 -17.10 3.82 -2.50
CA LYS A 240 -17.49 4.52 -3.73
C LYS A 240 -16.55 5.69 -4.06
N GLU A 241 -16.13 6.45 -3.05
CA GLU A 241 -15.17 7.54 -3.27
C GLU A 241 -13.79 7.00 -3.66
N ILE A 242 -13.33 5.89 -3.04
CA ILE A 242 -12.09 5.20 -3.47
C ILE A 242 -12.19 4.77 -4.94
N GLU A 243 -13.31 4.17 -5.35
CA GLU A 243 -13.54 3.75 -6.73
C GLU A 243 -13.53 4.95 -7.70
N LYS A 244 -14.13 6.07 -7.31
CA LYS A 244 -14.16 7.32 -8.08
C LYS A 244 -12.75 7.87 -8.28
N GLN A 245 -11.96 7.97 -7.22
CA GLN A 245 -10.56 8.40 -7.30
C GLN A 245 -9.73 7.48 -8.22
N GLN A 246 -9.93 6.17 -8.12
CA GLN A 246 -9.26 5.20 -8.98
C GLN A 246 -9.66 5.31 -10.46
N ASN A 247 -10.88 5.71 -10.77
CA ASN A 247 -11.40 5.80 -12.14
C ASN A 247 -11.06 7.14 -12.83
N ASN A 248 -11.03 8.25 -12.10
CA ASN A 248 -10.76 9.58 -12.63
C ASN A 248 -9.33 9.74 -13.20
N HIS A 249 -8.46 8.78 -13.00
CA HIS A 249 -7.04 8.91 -13.25
C HIS A 249 -6.46 7.97 -14.32
N SER A 250 -7.16 7.73 -15.44
CA SER A 250 -6.62 6.87 -16.52
C SER A 250 -5.24 7.35 -17.05
N ASN A 251 -5.06 8.65 -17.26
CA ASN A 251 -3.77 9.26 -17.61
C ASN A 251 -2.81 9.28 -16.40
N PHE A 252 -3.33 9.37 -15.20
CA PHE A 252 -2.58 9.38 -13.95
C PHE A 252 -2.04 7.99 -13.58
N ARG A 253 -2.75 6.91 -13.96
CA ARG A 253 -2.28 5.52 -13.74
C ARG A 253 -0.92 5.26 -14.36
N ASN A 254 -0.68 5.74 -15.57
CA ASN A 254 0.63 5.57 -16.23
C ASN A 254 1.72 6.33 -15.46
N LYS A 255 1.42 7.55 -15.02
CA LYS A 255 2.34 8.36 -14.21
C LYS A 255 2.61 7.70 -12.84
N LYS A 256 1.58 7.21 -12.13
CA LYS A 256 1.74 6.48 -10.85
C LYS A 256 2.52 5.17 -11.05
N LYS A 257 2.29 4.44 -12.14
CA LYS A 257 3.06 3.24 -12.48
C LYS A 257 4.53 3.56 -12.72
N GLU A 258 4.82 4.66 -13.38
CA GLU A 258 6.17 5.14 -13.61
C GLU A 258 6.85 5.57 -12.29
N THR A 259 6.18 6.37 -11.47
CA THR A 259 6.67 6.77 -10.13
C THR A 259 6.99 5.54 -9.27
N ARG A 260 6.08 4.57 -9.21
CA ARG A 260 6.27 3.30 -8.49
C ARG A 260 7.49 2.53 -9.00
N SER A 261 7.69 2.52 -10.31
CA SER A 261 8.82 1.84 -10.95
C SER A 261 10.15 2.49 -10.60
N ILE A 262 10.20 3.82 -10.65
CA ILE A 262 11.38 4.60 -10.28
C ILE A 262 11.67 4.39 -8.79
N PHE A 263 10.67 4.50 -7.94
CA PHE A 263 10.83 4.33 -6.50
C PHE A 263 11.35 2.93 -6.14
N TRP A 264 10.80 1.87 -6.78
CA TRP A 264 11.32 0.51 -6.58
C TRP A 264 12.80 0.39 -7.01
N LEU A 265 13.15 0.96 -8.17
CA LEU A 265 14.50 0.88 -8.70
C LEU A 265 15.51 1.60 -7.79
N GLU A 266 15.18 2.81 -7.34
CA GLU A 266 16.00 3.60 -6.43
C GLU A 266 16.22 2.88 -5.09
N GLU A 267 15.14 2.40 -4.48
CA GLU A 267 15.22 1.70 -3.21
C GLU A 267 16.00 0.39 -3.33
N SER A 268 15.81 -0.38 -4.41
CA SER A 268 16.54 -1.63 -4.63
C SER A 268 18.03 -1.40 -4.86
N ILE A 269 18.41 -0.34 -5.61
CA ILE A 269 19.81 0.00 -5.82
C ILE A 269 20.46 0.53 -4.55
N LYS A 270 19.73 1.35 -3.78
CA LYS A 270 20.21 1.85 -2.49
C LYS A 270 20.42 0.71 -1.49
N GLU A 271 19.51 -0.26 -1.46
CA GLU A 271 19.63 -1.44 -0.60
C GLU A 271 20.83 -2.33 -0.97
N GLN A 272 21.04 -2.57 -2.27
CA GLN A 272 22.06 -3.49 -2.75
C GLN A 272 23.46 -2.85 -2.82
N PHE A 273 23.57 -1.58 -3.21
CA PHE A 273 24.82 -0.94 -3.56
C PHE A 273 25.10 0.37 -2.80
N GLY A 274 24.22 0.79 -1.91
CA GLY A 274 24.36 2.01 -1.12
C GLY A 274 24.52 3.28 -1.98
N ILE A 275 25.28 4.25 -1.47
CA ILE A 275 25.51 5.55 -2.12
C ILE A 275 26.21 5.43 -3.47
N SER A 276 27.11 4.46 -3.64
CA SER A 276 27.83 4.25 -4.89
C SER A 276 26.91 3.80 -6.03
N GLY A 277 25.92 2.96 -5.73
CA GLY A 277 24.90 2.56 -6.68
C GLY A 277 24.03 3.73 -7.12
N MET A 278 23.62 4.59 -6.18
CA MET A 278 22.83 5.79 -6.48
C MET A 278 23.57 6.78 -7.39
N LYS A 279 24.90 6.92 -7.25
CA LYS A 279 25.71 7.74 -8.19
C LYS A 279 25.72 7.17 -9.60
N LYS A 280 25.72 5.84 -9.76
CA LYS A 280 25.60 5.18 -11.07
C LYS A 280 24.22 5.38 -11.68
N LEU A 281 23.16 5.23 -10.88
CA LEU A 281 21.78 5.41 -11.33
C LEU A 281 21.53 6.79 -11.92
N LYS A 282 22.04 7.87 -11.29
CA LYS A 282 21.91 9.25 -11.78
C LYS A 282 22.49 9.46 -13.20
N LYS A 283 23.41 8.60 -13.65
CA LYS A 283 24.01 8.66 -14.99
C LYS A 283 23.23 7.85 -16.04
N ILE A 284 22.23 7.06 -15.61
CA ILE A 284 21.47 6.18 -16.49
C ILE A 284 20.11 6.82 -16.74
N LYS A 285 19.74 6.97 -18.01
CA LYS A 285 18.40 7.42 -18.36
C LYS A 285 17.40 6.31 -18.06
N ILE A 286 16.55 6.53 -17.06
CA ILE A 286 15.44 5.63 -16.74
C ILE A 286 14.47 5.69 -17.92
N ASN A 287 14.16 4.54 -18.51
CA ASN A 287 13.29 4.43 -19.67
C ASN A 287 11.96 3.75 -19.27
N LYS A 288 11.04 3.58 -20.24
CA LYS A 288 9.73 2.96 -20.03
C LYS A 288 9.79 1.43 -19.88
N ASP A 289 10.98 0.82 -19.85
CA ASP A 289 11.11 -0.62 -19.62
C ASP A 289 10.74 -1.01 -18.18
N SER A 290 10.50 -2.29 -17.97
CA SER A 290 10.30 -2.84 -16.62
C SER A 290 11.45 -2.45 -15.69
N PRO A 291 11.18 -1.93 -14.49
CA PRO A 291 12.24 -1.54 -13.54
C PRO A 291 13.13 -2.73 -13.17
N PHE A 292 12.61 -3.93 -13.20
CA PHE A 292 13.33 -5.18 -12.94
C PHE A 292 14.34 -5.50 -14.03
N LEU A 293 14.03 -5.22 -15.31
CA LEU A 293 14.96 -5.36 -16.42
C LEU A 293 16.04 -4.28 -16.38
N GLN A 294 15.67 -3.06 -16.00
CA GLN A 294 16.63 -1.97 -15.83
C GLN A 294 17.62 -2.27 -14.72
N PHE A 295 17.12 -2.79 -13.59
CA PHE A 295 17.97 -3.23 -12.49
C PHE A 295 19.00 -4.28 -12.96
N LEU A 296 18.57 -5.30 -13.71
CA LEU A 296 19.49 -6.31 -14.29
C LEU A 296 20.56 -5.73 -15.21
N LYS A 297 20.28 -4.63 -15.93
CA LYS A 297 21.28 -3.93 -16.77
C LYS A 297 22.28 -3.15 -15.94
N ILE A 298 21.88 -2.64 -14.78
CA ILE A 298 22.73 -1.82 -13.89
C ILE A 298 23.72 -2.68 -13.09
N ILE A 299 23.31 -3.90 -12.75
CA ILE A 299 24.14 -4.82 -11.95
C ILE A 299 25.14 -5.65 -12.79
N LYS A 300 24.99 -5.61 -14.11
CA LYS A 300 25.98 -6.17 -15.04
C LYS A 300 27.14 -5.20 -15.24
#